data_7052728a9076c7771e4dce67cb20bdbd
#
_entry.id   7052728a9076c7771e4dce67cb20bdbd
#
_cell.length_a   1.000
_cell.length_b   1.000
_cell.length_c   1.000
_cell.angle_alpha   90.00
_cell.angle_beta   90.00
_cell.angle_gamma   90.00
#
_symmetry.space_group_name_H-M   'P 1'
#
loop_
_entity.id
_entity.type
_entity.pdbx_description
1 polymer ?
#
loop_
_entity_poly.entity_id
_entity_poly.type
_entity_poly.pdbx_seq_one_letter_code
_entity_poly.pdbx_strand_id
1 'polypeptide(L)'
;MASTVSINFRGGIISPGSLYDILTAVQKIKVPSVRFGLRQQLLVDLESYSEPVFTAELDKLEIPYEVDSSQFPNIISSFPAEEIFIRNTWLTETVYTNILDAIDYAPTLKVNICDSNQSFTPILTGNINWVANAESKDYWHLFIRFPKTNIIYEWDQLCNTNDIPGITKSIEQIIISNRSAYIDNPNADGAQLFSALSTANLHTRPAEKNAELPLFNLPYYEGLNRYDNKYWLGIYQRDELFSVPFLKEICQLCSDIKSCQFCCTAWKTIMIKGIEEKDKERWNLLLEKYQINMRHAANELNFQVEDNSAEALELKNYLVKNLSVDDTRTFGVCIGIKTRKKSEIFSSILVRKRYMIDFLGIKLFKVYDILCAKDFNPNERTEEIFSSNNPKFVLAEQVRRSVIKYYRYRAAMVKKSARFNLASTAPA
;
A
#
# COMPACT_ATOMS: atom_id res chain seq x y z
N MET A 1 7.35 -7.08 27.74
CA MET A 1 6.33 -6.73 26.70
C MET A 1 7.00 -6.95 25.37
N ALA A 2 6.26 -7.31 24.33
CA ALA A 2 6.83 -7.40 23.00
C ALA A 2 6.87 -5.99 22.38
N SER A 3 7.94 -5.65 21.65
CA SER A 3 8.07 -4.41 20.88
C SER A 3 8.18 -4.73 19.38
N THR A 4 7.86 -3.77 18.53
CA THR A 4 8.04 -3.89 17.08
C THR A 4 9.01 -2.83 16.59
N VAL A 5 10.10 -3.27 15.96
CA VAL A 5 11.02 -2.38 15.26
C VAL A 5 10.59 -2.28 13.81
N SER A 6 10.46 -1.06 13.31
CA SER A 6 10.14 -0.78 11.91
C SER A 6 11.35 -0.19 11.19
N ILE A 7 11.62 -0.68 9.97
CA ILE A 7 12.70 -0.23 9.10
C ILE A 7 12.10 0.13 7.75
N ASN A 8 12.32 1.36 7.31
CA ASN A 8 11.72 1.89 6.10
C ASN A 8 12.52 1.50 4.85
N PHE A 9 11.82 0.95 3.85
CA PHE A 9 12.35 0.80 2.49
C PHE A 9 11.67 1.85 1.61
N ARG A 10 12.35 2.97 1.37
CA ARG A 10 11.78 4.08 0.60
C ARG A 10 11.26 3.62 -0.74
N GLY A 11 10.01 3.95 -1.04
CA GLY A 11 9.35 3.54 -2.27
C GLY A 11 9.10 2.03 -2.41
N GLY A 12 9.32 1.24 -1.38
CA GLY A 12 9.24 -0.22 -1.43
C GLY A 12 10.44 -0.89 -2.11
N ILE A 13 11.50 -0.13 -2.42
CA ILE A 13 12.71 -0.64 -3.07
C ILE A 13 13.64 -1.24 -2.01
N ILE A 14 14.03 -2.50 -2.20
CA ILE A 14 14.88 -3.21 -1.25
C ILE A 14 16.26 -3.43 -1.86
N SER A 15 17.29 -2.93 -1.18
CA SER A 15 18.68 -3.35 -1.46
C SER A 15 18.89 -4.75 -0.89
N PRO A 16 19.22 -5.76 -1.72
CA PRO A 16 19.48 -7.12 -1.23
C PRO A 16 20.60 -7.19 -0.20
N GLY A 17 21.66 -6.39 -0.36
CA GLY A 17 22.77 -6.32 0.60
C GLY A 17 22.32 -5.77 1.96
N SER A 18 21.64 -4.61 1.96
CA SER A 18 21.16 -4.01 3.20
C SER A 18 20.16 -4.91 3.94
N LEU A 19 19.25 -5.55 3.20
CA LEU A 19 18.30 -6.49 3.82
C LEU A 19 19.04 -7.72 4.38
N TYR A 20 20.05 -8.24 3.69
CA TYR A 20 20.85 -9.36 4.18
C TYR A 20 21.53 -9.03 5.52
N ASP A 21 22.07 -7.82 5.65
CA ASP A 21 22.73 -7.35 6.88
C ASP A 21 21.72 -7.19 8.03
N ILE A 22 20.54 -6.58 7.75
CA ILE A 22 19.44 -6.51 8.72
C ILE A 22 19.03 -7.91 9.18
N LEU A 23 18.82 -8.85 8.26
CA LEU A 23 18.42 -10.22 8.58
C LEU A 23 19.53 -10.97 9.35
N THR A 24 20.77 -10.61 9.16
CA THR A 24 21.90 -11.14 9.93
C THR A 24 21.85 -10.64 11.38
N ALA A 25 21.49 -9.36 11.59
CA ALA A 25 21.24 -8.83 12.93
C ALA A 25 20.01 -9.49 13.59
N VAL A 26 18.92 -9.69 12.84
CA VAL A 26 17.72 -10.43 13.29
C VAL A 26 18.07 -11.86 13.72
N GLN A 27 18.94 -12.54 12.96
CA GLN A 27 19.36 -13.90 13.26
C GLN A 27 20.17 -13.99 14.59
N LYS A 28 20.98 -12.96 14.91
CA LYS A 28 21.73 -12.90 16.18
C LYS A 28 20.82 -12.92 17.41
N ILE A 29 19.66 -12.31 17.31
CA ILE A 29 18.63 -12.27 18.37
C ILE A 29 17.63 -13.44 18.29
N LYS A 30 17.88 -14.40 17.41
CA LYS A 30 17.09 -15.63 17.23
C LYS A 30 15.62 -15.41 16.87
N VAL A 31 15.27 -14.32 16.23
CA VAL A 31 13.93 -14.10 15.67
C VAL A 31 13.82 -14.91 14.37
N PRO A 32 12.85 -15.84 14.26
CA PRO A 32 12.79 -16.78 13.15
C PRO A 32 12.19 -16.16 11.88
N SER A 33 11.36 -15.13 12.00
CA SER A 33 10.62 -14.53 10.91
C SER A 33 10.41 -13.02 11.10
N VAL A 34 10.17 -12.33 9.98
CA VAL A 34 9.87 -10.90 9.92
C VAL A 34 8.63 -10.67 9.09
N ARG A 35 8.06 -9.46 9.13
CA ARG A 35 6.87 -9.08 8.36
C ARG A 35 7.14 -7.85 7.51
N PHE A 36 6.33 -7.68 6.45
CA PHE A 36 6.27 -6.42 5.71
C PHE A 36 4.97 -5.68 6.07
N GLY A 37 5.04 -4.37 6.15
CA GLY A 37 3.92 -3.53 6.54
C GLY A 37 3.22 -2.84 5.36
N LEU A 38 2.06 -2.25 5.63
CA LEU A 38 1.20 -1.56 4.66
C LEU A 38 1.89 -0.38 3.96
N ARG A 39 2.91 0.19 4.61
CA ARG A 39 3.69 1.29 4.03
C ARG A 39 5.04 0.84 3.47
N GLN A 40 5.13 -0.41 2.99
CA GLN A 40 6.35 -0.91 2.36
C GLN A 40 7.58 -0.84 3.29
N GLN A 41 7.41 -1.17 4.57
CA GLN A 41 8.48 -1.25 5.57
C GLN A 41 8.65 -2.68 6.07
N LEU A 42 9.84 -2.98 6.61
CA LEU A 42 10.09 -4.21 7.36
C LEU A 42 9.66 -4.02 8.82
N LEU A 43 9.01 -5.03 9.39
CA LEU A 43 8.59 -5.09 10.77
C LEU A 43 9.23 -6.30 11.46
N VAL A 44 9.91 -6.06 12.57
CA VAL A 44 10.56 -7.09 13.38
C VAL A 44 9.95 -7.08 14.77
N ASP A 45 9.22 -8.13 15.10
CA ASP A 45 8.63 -8.28 16.44
C ASP A 45 9.65 -8.89 17.40
N LEU A 46 9.86 -8.24 18.53
CA LEU A 46 10.92 -8.54 19.47
C LEU A 46 10.37 -8.79 20.87
N GLU A 47 11.04 -9.68 21.58
CA GLU A 47 10.96 -9.72 23.05
C GLU A 47 11.78 -8.55 23.62
N SER A 48 11.32 -7.94 24.72
CA SER A 48 11.93 -6.71 25.27
C SER A 48 13.42 -6.86 25.61
N TYR A 49 13.89 -8.07 25.90
CA TYR A 49 15.31 -8.30 26.17
C TYR A 49 16.19 -8.32 24.91
N SER A 50 15.59 -8.55 23.74
CA SER A 50 16.31 -8.61 22.45
C SER A 50 16.42 -7.24 21.78
N GLU A 51 15.55 -6.30 22.15
CA GLU A 51 15.48 -4.96 21.54
C GLU A 51 16.82 -4.20 21.63
N PRO A 52 17.48 -4.06 22.82
CA PRO A 52 18.73 -3.31 22.90
C PRO A 52 19.88 -3.92 22.07
N VAL A 53 19.87 -5.25 21.93
CA VAL A 53 20.88 -5.97 21.13
C VAL A 53 20.64 -5.70 19.64
N PHE A 54 19.38 -5.76 19.20
CA PHE A 54 19.02 -5.55 17.80
C PHE A 54 19.25 -4.11 17.38
N THR A 55 18.81 -3.14 18.16
CA THR A 55 19.00 -1.71 17.86
C THR A 55 20.47 -1.34 17.82
N ALA A 56 21.30 -1.87 18.72
CA ALA A 56 22.75 -1.66 18.65
C ALA A 56 23.41 -2.25 17.38
N GLU A 57 22.87 -3.33 16.82
CA GLU A 57 23.34 -3.85 15.54
C GLU A 57 22.90 -2.95 14.37
N LEU A 58 21.67 -2.41 14.39
CA LEU A 58 21.21 -1.46 13.38
C LEU A 58 21.99 -0.16 13.42
N ASP A 59 22.32 0.35 14.62
CA ASP A 59 23.17 1.54 14.80
C ASP A 59 24.56 1.36 14.19
N LYS A 60 25.17 0.17 14.34
CA LYS A 60 26.47 -0.16 13.72
C LYS A 60 26.38 -0.21 12.18
N LEU A 61 25.22 -0.55 11.64
CA LEU A 61 24.96 -0.62 10.20
C LEU A 61 24.50 0.73 9.66
N GLU A 62 24.35 1.75 10.51
CA GLU A 62 23.82 3.07 10.17
C GLU A 62 22.41 3.00 9.52
N ILE A 63 21.59 2.01 9.93
CA ILE A 63 20.24 1.80 9.41
C ILE A 63 19.23 2.50 10.32
N PRO A 64 18.46 3.48 9.80
CA PRO A 64 17.41 4.15 10.57
C PRO A 64 16.27 3.20 10.90
N TYR A 65 15.76 3.28 12.12
CA TYR A 65 14.64 2.46 12.61
C TYR A 65 13.76 3.24 13.59
N GLU A 66 12.57 2.74 13.85
CA GLU A 66 11.67 3.21 14.90
C GLU A 66 11.20 2.03 15.75
N VAL A 67 11.04 2.25 17.06
CA VAL A 67 10.54 1.26 18.01
C VAL A 67 9.16 1.68 18.48
N ASP A 68 8.14 0.83 18.27
CA ASP A 68 6.74 1.08 18.65
C ASP A 68 6.20 2.47 18.24
N SER A 69 6.78 3.04 17.22
CA SER A 69 6.52 4.39 16.72
C SER A 69 6.22 4.37 15.22
N SER A 70 5.58 5.42 14.77
CA SER A 70 5.39 5.76 13.35
C SER A 70 5.54 7.27 13.14
N GLN A 71 6.52 7.87 13.81
CA GLN A 71 6.79 9.30 13.72
C GLN A 71 7.29 9.68 12.32
N PHE A 72 8.07 8.79 11.71
CA PHE A 72 8.61 8.97 10.36
C PHE A 72 8.10 7.86 9.42
N PRO A 73 6.84 7.97 8.97
CA PRO A 73 6.24 6.94 8.11
C PRO A 73 7.00 6.81 6.80
N ASN A 74 7.15 5.59 6.31
CA ASN A 74 7.82 5.34 5.04
C ASN A 74 7.15 6.09 3.88
N ILE A 75 7.96 6.57 2.94
CA ILE A 75 7.50 7.01 1.63
C ILE A 75 7.15 5.78 0.82
N ILE A 76 5.90 5.67 0.34
CA ILE A 76 5.51 4.56 -0.53
C ILE A 76 5.54 4.98 -1.99
N SER A 77 5.76 4.01 -2.88
CA SER A 77 5.67 4.26 -4.32
C SER A 77 4.98 3.12 -5.07
N SER A 78 4.56 3.41 -6.29
CA SER A 78 4.06 2.40 -7.21
C SER A 78 5.17 1.68 -8.00
N PHE A 79 6.43 1.85 -7.64
CA PHE A 79 7.56 1.16 -8.26
C PHE A 79 7.39 -0.38 -8.31
N PRO A 80 6.85 -1.07 -7.30
CA PRO A 80 6.58 -2.51 -7.40
C PRO A 80 5.63 -2.90 -8.54
N ALA A 81 4.74 -1.99 -8.97
CA ALA A 81 3.80 -2.23 -10.07
C ALA A 81 4.39 -1.89 -11.45
N GLU A 82 5.47 -1.15 -11.49
CA GLU A 82 6.11 -0.66 -12.70
C GLU A 82 6.58 -1.83 -13.59
N GLU A 83 6.42 -1.70 -14.92
CA GLU A 83 6.61 -2.73 -15.94
C GLU A 83 5.66 -3.94 -15.87
N ILE A 84 5.08 -4.27 -14.70
CA ILE A 84 4.24 -5.46 -14.50
C ILE A 84 2.75 -5.15 -14.67
N PHE A 85 2.27 -4.19 -13.88
CA PHE A 85 0.86 -3.80 -13.85
C PHE A 85 0.60 -2.44 -14.50
N ILE A 86 1.67 -1.75 -14.89
CA ILE A 86 1.65 -0.46 -15.56
C ILE A 86 2.42 -0.59 -16.86
N ARG A 87 1.78 -0.26 -17.97
CA ARG A 87 2.41 -0.22 -19.29
C ARG A 87 2.22 1.17 -19.88
N ASN A 88 3.14 1.57 -20.78
CA ASN A 88 3.08 2.86 -21.46
C ASN A 88 3.11 4.06 -20.49
N THR A 89 3.97 4.00 -19.49
CA THR A 89 4.28 5.14 -18.60
C THR A 89 5.64 5.73 -18.94
N TRP A 90 5.83 7.00 -18.60
CA TRP A 90 7.15 7.64 -18.64
C TRP A 90 7.95 7.43 -17.33
N LEU A 91 7.30 6.93 -16.29
CA LEU A 91 7.96 6.57 -15.04
C LEU A 91 8.83 5.34 -15.24
N THR A 92 10.07 5.45 -14.78
CA THR A 92 11.05 4.36 -14.78
C THR A 92 11.68 4.24 -13.40
N GLU A 93 12.40 3.16 -13.14
CA GLU A 93 13.20 2.99 -11.92
C GLU A 93 14.04 4.23 -11.61
N THR A 94 14.72 4.78 -12.62
CA THR A 94 15.56 5.97 -12.45
C THR A 94 14.78 7.18 -11.98
N VAL A 95 13.54 7.39 -12.45
CA VAL A 95 12.71 8.51 -12.01
C VAL A 95 12.31 8.34 -10.55
N TYR A 96 11.88 7.13 -10.15
CA TYR A 96 11.53 6.84 -8.75
C TYR A 96 12.74 7.03 -7.83
N THR A 97 13.89 6.46 -8.17
CA THR A 97 15.10 6.55 -7.33
C THR A 97 15.58 7.99 -7.21
N ASN A 98 15.61 8.75 -8.31
CA ASN A 98 16.01 10.16 -8.26
C ASN A 98 15.11 10.99 -7.34
N ILE A 99 13.79 10.79 -7.36
CA ILE A 99 12.87 11.49 -6.46
C ILE A 99 13.12 11.07 -5.00
N LEU A 100 13.24 9.77 -4.75
CA LEU A 100 13.40 9.22 -3.40
C LEU A 100 14.74 9.64 -2.78
N ASP A 101 15.82 9.66 -3.57
CA ASP A 101 17.14 10.09 -3.12
C ASP A 101 17.22 11.61 -2.88
N ALA A 102 16.49 12.39 -3.70
CA ALA A 102 16.43 13.85 -3.53
C ALA A 102 15.61 14.28 -2.29
N ILE A 103 14.79 13.42 -1.70
CA ILE A 103 14.16 13.64 -0.40
C ILE A 103 15.19 13.28 0.68
N ASP A 104 16.03 14.24 1.06
CA ASP A 104 17.18 14.09 1.96
C ASP A 104 16.82 14.07 3.46
N TYR A 105 15.55 13.98 3.81
CA TYR A 105 15.05 13.99 5.19
C TYR A 105 14.03 12.88 5.43
N ALA A 106 13.64 12.67 6.69
CA ALA A 106 12.58 11.74 7.07
C ALA A 106 11.26 12.52 7.27
N PRO A 107 10.28 12.41 6.33
CA PRO A 107 9.01 13.10 6.49
C PRO A 107 8.23 12.61 7.70
N THR A 108 7.58 13.51 8.42
CA THR A 108 6.63 13.20 9.50
C THR A 108 5.20 13.04 8.98
N LEU A 109 4.94 13.52 7.78
CA LEU A 109 3.71 13.28 7.05
C LEU A 109 3.89 12.11 6.08
N LYS A 110 2.82 11.39 5.84
CA LYS A 110 2.80 10.26 4.90
C LYS A 110 2.90 10.76 3.47
N VAL A 111 3.92 10.35 2.74
CA VAL A 111 4.16 10.70 1.34
C VAL A 111 3.94 9.49 0.45
N ASN A 112 3.23 9.66 -0.66
CA ASN A 112 3.04 8.66 -1.68
C ASN A 112 3.49 9.21 -3.05
N ILE A 113 4.16 8.38 -3.84
CA ILE A 113 4.66 8.70 -5.19
C ILE A 113 4.16 7.61 -6.14
N CYS A 114 3.10 7.89 -6.88
CA CYS A 114 2.37 6.88 -7.63
C CYS A 114 2.15 7.25 -9.09
N ASP A 115 2.17 6.24 -9.94
CA ASP A 115 1.63 6.36 -11.31
C ASP A 115 0.11 6.47 -11.25
N SER A 116 -0.47 7.33 -12.09
CA SER A 116 -1.93 7.47 -12.23
C SER A 116 -2.59 6.23 -12.85
N ASN A 117 -1.87 5.46 -13.64
CA ASN A 117 -2.41 4.37 -14.45
C ASN A 117 -2.22 2.99 -13.81
N GLN A 118 -2.49 2.87 -12.50
CA GLN A 118 -2.39 1.59 -11.80
C GLN A 118 -3.41 1.49 -10.64
N SER A 119 -3.70 0.25 -10.22
CA SER A 119 -4.60 -0.06 -9.09
C SER A 119 -3.92 -0.95 -8.04
N PHE A 120 -2.61 -1.17 -8.14
CA PHE A 120 -1.89 -2.05 -7.22
C PHE A 120 -1.43 -1.33 -5.96
N THR A 121 -0.76 -0.19 -6.12
CA THR A 121 -0.33 0.61 -4.97
C THR A 121 -1.42 1.62 -4.60
N PRO A 122 -1.82 1.72 -3.32
CA PRO A 122 -2.77 2.72 -2.85
C PRO A 122 -2.31 4.15 -3.14
N ILE A 123 -3.09 4.93 -3.88
CA ILE A 123 -2.68 6.26 -4.35
C ILE A 123 -2.90 7.31 -3.26
N LEU A 124 -4.15 7.47 -2.77
CA LEU A 124 -4.53 8.57 -1.88
C LEU A 124 -4.54 8.19 -0.38
N THR A 125 -3.57 7.38 0.04
CA THR A 125 -3.42 6.98 1.46
C THR A 125 -2.40 7.84 2.22
N GLY A 126 -1.57 8.61 1.52
CA GLY A 126 -0.65 9.57 2.11
C GLY A 126 -1.36 10.85 2.57
N ASN A 127 -0.62 11.71 3.27
CA ASN A 127 -1.01 13.10 3.50
C ASN A 127 -0.63 13.96 2.29
N ILE A 128 0.51 13.68 1.69
CA ILE A 128 1.02 14.29 0.46
C ILE A 128 1.09 13.18 -0.60
N ASN A 129 0.32 13.30 -1.68
CA ASN A 129 0.23 12.26 -2.69
C ASN A 129 0.58 12.85 -4.06
N TRP A 130 1.69 12.41 -4.59
CA TRP A 130 2.15 12.72 -5.93
C TRP A 130 1.63 11.68 -6.91
N VAL A 131 0.92 12.14 -7.93
CA VAL A 131 0.30 11.28 -8.95
C VAL A 131 0.82 11.71 -10.31
N ALA A 132 1.55 10.84 -10.99
CA ALA A 132 2.14 11.16 -12.29
C ALA A 132 1.06 11.52 -13.30
N ASN A 133 1.27 12.60 -14.06
CA ASN A 133 0.38 12.95 -15.15
C ASN A 133 0.62 12.03 -16.34
N ALA A 134 -0.42 11.36 -16.83
CA ALA A 134 -0.31 10.37 -17.91
C ALA A 134 0.03 11.02 -19.27
N GLU A 135 -0.37 12.28 -19.48
CA GLU A 135 -0.25 12.98 -20.76
C GLU A 135 1.01 13.84 -20.87
N SER A 136 1.61 14.17 -19.72
CA SER A 136 2.72 15.12 -19.64
C SER A 136 3.89 14.52 -18.87
N LYS A 137 4.91 14.11 -19.63
CA LYS A 137 6.15 13.62 -19.07
C LYS A 137 6.76 14.65 -18.10
N ASP A 138 7.34 14.14 -17.00
CA ASP A 138 8.00 14.90 -15.93
C ASP A 138 7.08 15.84 -15.13
N TYR A 139 5.74 15.73 -15.26
CA TYR A 139 4.77 16.50 -14.50
C TYR A 139 3.85 15.64 -13.66
N TRP A 140 3.46 16.19 -12.50
CA TRP A 140 2.71 15.49 -11.46
C TRP A 140 1.53 16.31 -10.97
N HIS A 141 0.42 15.65 -10.71
CA HIS A 141 -0.66 16.15 -9.87
C HIS A 141 -0.27 16.00 -8.40
N LEU A 142 -0.71 16.94 -7.58
CA LEU A 142 -0.50 16.92 -6.14
C LEU A 142 -1.82 16.92 -5.39
N PHE A 143 -2.02 15.88 -4.57
CA PHE A 143 -3.17 15.76 -3.68
C PHE A 143 -2.75 15.85 -2.23
N ILE A 144 -3.42 16.69 -1.47
CA ILE A 144 -3.27 16.78 -0.01
C ILE A 144 -4.46 16.12 0.64
N ARG A 145 -4.20 15.11 1.47
CA ARG A 145 -5.16 14.58 2.42
C ARG A 145 -4.80 15.09 3.81
N PHE A 146 -5.62 15.98 4.33
CA PHE A 146 -5.34 16.61 5.62
C PHE A 146 -5.25 15.58 6.74
N PRO A 147 -4.21 15.65 7.62
CA PRO A 147 -3.97 14.64 8.65
C PRO A 147 -5.18 14.47 9.59
N LYS A 148 -5.53 13.21 9.87
CA LYS A 148 -6.69 12.78 10.68
C LYS A 148 -8.06 13.17 10.12
N THR A 149 -8.13 13.56 8.86
CA THR A 149 -9.40 13.81 8.14
C THR A 149 -9.49 12.90 6.91
N ASN A 150 -10.67 12.90 6.25
CA ASN A 150 -10.87 12.31 4.92
C ASN A 150 -10.95 13.40 3.83
N ILE A 151 -10.64 14.64 4.16
CA ILE A 151 -10.67 15.74 3.19
C ILE A 151 -9.46 15.61 2.28
N ILE A 152 -9.72 15.55 0.98
CA ILE A 152 -8.72 15.54 -0.07
C ILE A 152 -8.87 16.81 -0.90
N TYR A 153 -7.76 17.47 -1.17
CA TYR A 153 -7.67 18.61 -2.05
C TYR A 153 -6.67 18.33 -3.15
N GLU A 154 -7.07 18.49 -4.40
CA GLU A 154 -6.18 18.46 -5.56
C GLU A 154 -5.73 19.88 -5.89
N TRP A 155 -4.41 20.10 -6.01
CA TRP A 155 -3.88 21.39 -6.44
C TRP A 155 -4.12 21.58 -7.93
N ASP A 156 -4.51 22.77 -8.33
CA ASP A 156 -4.80 23.18 -9.70
C ASP A 156 -3.54 23.39 -10.59
N GLN A 157 -2.36 23.08 -10.05
CA GLN A 157 -1.10 23.14 -10.76
C GLN A 157 -0.45 21.79 -10.90
N LEU A 158 0.10 21.53 -12.08
CA LEU A 158 1.06 20.44 -12.29
C LEU A 158 2.45 20.88 -11.87
N CYS A 159 3.17 20.02 -11.19
CA CYS A 159 4.53 20.28 -10.68
C CYS A 159 5.55 19.45 -11.45
N ASN A 160 6.74 20.01 -11.69
CA ASN A 160 7.83 19.27 -12.29
C ASN A 160 8.43 18.25 -11.30
N THR A 161 8.93 17.15 -11.81
CA THR A 161 9.58 16.08 -11.02
C THR A 161 10.66 16.60 -10.09
N ASN A 162 11.48 17.55 -10.53
CA ASN A 162 12.58 18.09 -9.76
C ASN A 162 12.14 18.92 -8.54
N ASP A 163 10.93 19.43 -8.54
CA ASP A 163 10.38 20.26 -7.47
C ASP A 163 9.69 19.43 -6.37
N ILE A 164 9.44 18.13 -6.60
CA ILE A 164 8.76 17.24 -5.65
C ILE A 164 9.39 17.28 -4.25
N PRO A 165 10.71 17.13 -4.06
CA PRO A 165 11.30 17.14 -2.72
C PRO A 165 11.10 18.45 -1.98
N GLY A 166 11.33 19.58 -2.67
CA GLY A 166 11.19 20.91 -2.12
C GLY A 166 9.75 21.27 -1.75
N ILE A 167 8.80 20.98 -2.64
CA ILE A 167 7.36 21.20 -2.39
C ILE A 167 6.88 20.30 -1.24
N THR A 168 7.29 19.02 -1.20
CA THR A 168 6.94 18.10 -0.12
C THR A 168 7.38 18.62 1.24
N LYS A 169 8.63 19.09 1.34
CA LYS A 169 9.19 19.68 2.59
C LYS A 169 8.46 20.95 3.00
N SER A 170 8.19 21.85 2.06
CA SER A 170 7.49 23.11 2.32
C SER A 170 6.05 22.89 2.80
N ILE A 171 5.30 22.00 2.14
CA ILE A 171 3.93 21.65 2.54
C ILE A 171 3.91 21.04 3.94
N GLU A 172 4.81 20.10 4.22
CA GLU A 172 4.93 19.53 5.56
C GLU A 172 5.18 20.61 6.61
N GLN A 173 6.11 21.53 6.35
CA GLN A 173 6.41 22.64 7.26
C GLN A 173 5.19 23.52 7.50
N ILE A 174 4.44 23.90 6.45
CA ILE A 174 3.23 24.72 6.57
C ILE A 174 2.17 24.00 7.42
N ILE A 175 1.91 22.71 7.17
CA ILE A 175 0.92 21.93 7.92
C ILE A 175 1.32 21.77 9.38
N ILE A 176 2.59 21.49 9.67
CA ILE A 176 3.08 21.28 11.04
C ILE A 176 3.14 22.59 11.82
N SER A 177 3.49 23.72 11.17
CA SER A 177 3.51 25.04 11.82
C SER A 177 2.11 25.58 12.12
N ASN A 178 1.09 25.16 11.34
CA ASN A 178 -0.30 25.60 11.48
C ASN A 178 -1.25 24.43 11.82
N ARG A 179 -0.89 23.64 12.82
CA ARG A 179 -1.58 22.38 13.18
C ARG A 179 -3.09 22.54 13.35
N SER A 180 -3.55 23.62 13.98
CA SER A 180 -4.99 23.87 14.22
C SER A 180 -5.77 24.13 12.92
N ALA A 181 -5.13 24.66 11.89
CA ALA A 181 -5.76 24.90 10.59
C ALA A 181 -5.89 23.61 9.77
N TYR A 182 -4.91 22.66 9.90
CA TYR A 182 -4.80 21.57 8.95
C TYR A 182 -4.89 20.15 9.56
N ILE A 183 -4.68 20.00 10.88
CA ILE A 183 -4.66 18.68 11.52
C ILE A 183 -5.93 18.48 12.36
N ASP A 184 -6.67 17.40 12.11
CA ASP A 184 -7.93 17.06 12.78
C ASP A 184 -9.01 18.18 12.65
N ASN A 185 -8.91 18.96 11.56
CA ASN A 185 -9.82 20.07 11.27
C ASN A 185 -10.75 19.67 10.11
N PRO A 186 -12.08 19.56 10.35
CA PRO A 186 -13.04 19.23 9.31
C PRO A 186 -13.25 20.34 8.28
N ASN A 187 -12.72 21.54 8.54
CA ASN A 187 -12.80 22.69 7.64
C ASN A 187 -11.40 23.06 7.03
N ALA A 188 -10.46 22.10 7.02
CA ALA A 188 -9.15 22.33 6.43
C ALA A 188 -9.28 22.71 4.95
N ASP A 189 -8.62 23.81 4.56
CA ASP A 189 -8.74 24.40 3.22
C ASP A 189 -7.41 24.28 2.45
N GLY A 190 -7.46 23.62 1.30
CA GLY A 190 -6.30 23.45 0.42
C GLY A 190 -5.93 24.73 -0.31
N ALA A 191 -6.88 25.59 -0.69
CA ALA A 191 -6.58 26.85 -1.33
C ALA A 191 -5.77 27.77 -0.39
N GLN A 192 -6.12 27.79 0.90
CA GLN A 192 -5.36 28.50 1.91
C GLN A 192 -3.93 27.91 2.09
N LEU A 193 -3.81 26.56 2.07
CA LEU A 193 -2.51 25.90 2.16
C LEU A 193 -1.59 26.32 1.02
N PHE A 194 -2.08 26.26 -0.22
CA PHE A 194 -1.28 26.56 -1.41
C PHE A 194 -1.01 28.06 -1.59
N SER A 195 -1.87 28.93 -1.09
CA SER A 195 -1.59 30.38 -1.06
C SER A 195 -0.39 30.73 -0.16
N ALA A 196 -0.10 29.90 0.85
CA ALA A 196 1.05 30.04 1.73
C ALA A 196 2.34 29.43 1.15
N LEU A 197 2.23 28.64 0.06
CA LEU A 197 3.40 28.04 -0.60
C LEU A 197 4.05 29.07 -1.53
N SER A 198 5.36 29.32 -1.33
CA SER A 198 6.12 30.17 -2.25
C SER A 198 6.35 29.41 -3.58
N THR A 199 5.82 29.94 -4.67
CA THR A 199 5.95 29.35 -6.00
C THR A 199 7.01 30.01 -6.89
N ALA A 200 7.70 31.06 -6.39
CA ALA A 200 8.58 31.92 -7.19
C ALA A 200 9.70 31.19 -7.96
N ASN A 201 10.15 30.03 -7.46
CA ASN A 201 11.23 29.26 -8.07
C ASN A 201 10.78 27.82 -8.44
N LEU A 202 9.47 27.58 -8.55
CA LEU A 202 8.93 26.27 -8.88
C LEU A 202 8.55 26.20 -10.36
N HIS A 203 8.81 25.05 -10.98
CA HIS A 203 8.39 24.76 -12.35
C HIS A 203 6.97 24.17 -12.33
N THR A 204 5.99 25.06 -12.18
CA THR A 204 4.58 24.69 -12.20
C THR A 204 3.88 25.22 -13.44
N ARG A 205 2.77 24.56 -13.79
CA ARG A 205 1.86 25.05 -14.83
C ARG A 205 0.41 24.69 -14.47
N PRO A 206 -0.58 25.45 -14.91
CA PRO A 206 -1.97 25.12 -14.66
C PRO A 206 -2.32 23.71 -15.15
N ALA A 207 -3.07 22.95 -14.35
CA ALA A 207 -3.63 21.70 -14.77
C ALA A 207 -4.85 21.97 -15.66
N GLU A 208 -4.82 21.50 -16.92
CA GLU A 208 -5.94 21.69 -17.84
C GLU A 208 -7.18 20.90 -17.41
N LYS A 209 -6.97 19.79 -16.71
CA LYS A 209 -8.01 18.93 -16.14
C LYS A 209 -7.52 18.26 -14.85
N ASN A 210 -8.45 17.86 -14.01
CA ASN A 210 -8.16 17.08 -12.82
C ASN A 210 -7.58 15.70 -13.20
N ALA A 211 -6.83 15.10 -12.29
CA ALA A 211 -6.30 13.76 -12.49
C ALA A 211 -7.41 12.71 -12.61
N GLU A 212 -7.37 11.97 -13.69
CA GLU A 212 -8.26 10.83 -13.89
C GLU A 212 -7.58 9.56 -13.37
N LEU A 213 -8.15 8.99 -12.30
CA LEU A 213 -7.68 7.71 -11.76
C LEU A 213 -8.45 6.56 -12.43
N PRO A 214 -7.81 5.42 -12.72
CA PRO A 214 -8.46 4.29 -13.36
C PRO A 214 -9.53 3.71 -12.44
N LEU A 215 -10.51 3.04 -13.01
CA LEU A 215 -11.44 2.21 -12.26
C LEU A 215 -10.65 1.17 -11.48
N PHE A 216 -10.83 1.17 -10.16
CA PHE A 216 -10.08 0.27 -9.29
C PHE A 216 -10.34 -1.19 -9.65
N ASN A 217 -9.27 -1.93 -9.87
CA ASN A 217 -9.28 -3.36 -10.12
C ASN A 217 -7.98 -3.97 -9.63
N LEU A 218 -8.01 -4.59 -8.43
CA LEU A 218 -6.81 -5.18 -7.85
C LEU A 218 -6.32 -6.33 -8.75
N PRO A 219 -5.08 -6.27 -9.27
CA PRO A 219 -4.52 -7.36 -10.06
C PRO A 219 -4.21 -8.57 -9.17
N TYR A 220 -4.09 -9.74 -9.76
CA TYR A 220 -3.48 -10.89 -9.10
C TYR A 220 -1.96 -10.71 -9.06
N TYR A 221 -1.36 -10.80 -7.88
CA TYR A 221 0.01 -10.38 -7.63
C TYR A 221 0.89 -11.46 -6.99
N GLU A 222 0.58 -12.73 -7.23
CA GLU A 222 1.34 -13.87 -6.72
C GLU A 222 1.85 -14.77 -7.83
N GLY A 223 2.91 -15.52 -7.54
CA GLY A 223 3.48 -16.54 -8.42
C GLY A 223 4.55 -16.02 -9.36
N LEU A 224 5.14 -16.95 -10.10
CA LEU A 224 6.13 -16.66 -11.14
C LEU A 224 5.42 -16.43 -12.47
N ASN A 225 5.41 -15.19 -12.94
CA ASN A 225 4.65 -14.75 -14.10
C ASN A 225 5.55 -14.08 -15.14
N ARG A 226 5.23 -14.26 -16.41
CA ARG A 226 5.97 -13.66 -17.52
C ARG A 226 5.48 -12.24 -17.79
N TYR A 227 6.43 -11.34 -18.08
CA TYR A 227 6.19 -10.04 -18.68
C TYR A 227 7.31 -9.75 -19.70
N ASP A 228 6.92 -9.29 -20.87
CA ASP A 228 7.83 -9.15 -22.01
C ASP A 228 8.72 -10.40 -22.22
N ASN A 229 10.03 -10.25 -22.10
CA ASN A 229 11.03 -11.34 -22.19
C ASN A 229 11.60 -11.76 -20.83
N LYS A 230 11.00 -11.30 -19.72
CA LYS A 230 11.43 -11.54 -18.34
C LYS A 230 10.30 -12.15 -17.50
N TYR A 231 10.59 -12.41 -16.24
CA TYR A 231 9.63 -12.86 -15.23
C TYR A 231 9.65 -11.96 -14.01
N TRP A 232 8.50 -11.91 -13.34
CA TRP A 232 8.38 -11.41 -11.99
C TRP A 232 7.83 -12.50 -11.08
N LEU A 233 8.22 -12.45 -9.81
CA LEU A 233 7.84 -13.39 -8.79
C LEU A 233 7.20 -12.62 -7.63
N GLY A 234 5.91 -12.85 -7.38
CA GLY A 234 5.20 -12.34 -6.21
C GLY A 234 5.06 -13.41 -5.15
N ILE A 235 5.42 -13.12 -3.91
CA ILE A 235 5.37 -14.05 -2.79
C ILE A 235 4.52 -13.47 -1.68
N TYR A 236 3.45 -14.17 -1.36
CA TYR A 236 2.54 -13.91 -0.25
C TYR A 236 2.75 -14.96 0.85
N GLN A 237 2.60 -14.56 2.10
CA GLN A 237 2.60 -15.46 3.26
C GLN A 237 1.30 -15.29 4.05
N ARG A 238 0.59 -16.41 4.29
CA ARG A 238 -0.75 -16.41 4.92
C ARG A 238 -0.77 -15.72 6.27
N ASP A 239 0.23 -15.96 7.10
CA ASP A 239 0.36 -15.40 8.45
C ASP A 239 1.21 -14.12 8.47
N GLU A 240 1.51 -13.56 7.29
CA GLU A 240 2.37 -12.38 7.11
C GLU A 240 3.82 -12.58 7.61
N LEU A 241 4.24 -13.82 7.90
CA LEU A 241 5.54 -14.17 8.44
C LEU A 241 6.48 -14.71 7.37
N PHE A 242 7.56 -14.00 7.11
CA PHE A 242 8.61 -14.40 6.19
C PHE A 242 9.80 -14.94 6.98
N SER A 243 10.19 -16.18 6.71
CA SER A 243 11.32 -16.84 7.35
C SER A 243 12.64 -16.10 7.06
N VAL A 244 13.42 -15.83 8.11
CA VAL A 244 14.72 -15.14 8.01
C VAL A 244 15.69 -15.90 7.10
N PRO A 245 15.88 -17.22 7.21
CA PRO A 245 16.73 -17.98 6.29
C PRO A 245 16.28 -17.87 4.82
N PHE A 246 14.98 -17.94 4.56
CA PHE A 246 14.43 -17.80 3.22
C PHE A 246 14.73 -16.43 2.60
N LEU A 247 14.47 -15.36 3.33
CA LEU A 247 14.77 -14.00 2.85
C LEU A 247 16.26 -13.78 2.63
N LYS A 248 17.13 -14.36 3.46
CA LYS A 248 18.58 -14.28 3.26
C LYS A 248 19.02 -14.94 1.95
N GLU A 249 18.46 -16.10 1.61
CA GLU A 249 18.76 -16.75 0.33
C GLU A 249 18.18 -15.98 -0.87
N ILE A 250 17.01 -15.35 -0.72
CA ILE A 250 16.52 -14.40 -1.74
C ILE A 250 17.53 -13.28 -1.96
N CYS A 251 18.03 -12.66 -0.89
CA CYS A 251 19.02 -11.60 -0.99
C CYS A 251 20.31 -12.06 -1.72
N GLN A 252 20.80 -13.26 -1.39
CA GLN A 252 21.95 -13.85 -2.06
C GLN A 252 21.67 -14.08 -3.55
N LEU A 253 20.53 -14.68 -3.87
CA LEU A 253 20.15 -14.97 -5.25
C LEU A 253 19.97 -13.68 -6.07
N CYS A 254 19.36 -12.63 -5.49
CA CYS A 254 19.26 -11.31 -6.13
C CYS A 254 20.65 -10.68 -6.36
N SER A 255 21.57 -10.83 -5.42
CA SER A 255 22.94 -10.32 -5.55
C SER A 255 23.73 -11.03 -6.64
N ASP A 256 23.50 -12.34 -6.81
CA ASP A 256 24.11 -13.14 -7.88
C ASP A 256 23.56 -12.76 -9.26
N ILE A 257 22.23 -12.53 -9.32
CA ILE A 257 21.48 -12.26 -10.57
C ILE A 257 21.35 -10.75 -10.80
N LYS A 258 22.29 -9.96 -10.66
CA LYS A 258 22.35 -8.48 -10.78
C LYS A 258 21.20 -7.74 -11.51
N SER A 259 20.42 -8.42 -12.33
CA SER A 259 19.25 -7.87 -13.05
C SER A 259 17.96 -7.86 -12.22
N CYS A 260 17.92 -8.49 -11.04
CA CYS A 260 16.74 -8.57 -10.21
C CYS A 260 16.51 -7.29 -9.41
N GLN A 261 15.26 -6.81 -9.45
CA GLN A 261 14.77 -5.73 -8.59
C GLN A 261 13.95 -6.35 -7.47
N PHE A 262 14.32 -6.11 -6.21
CA PHE A 262 13.62 -6.63 -5.05
C PHE A 262 12.76 -5.55 -4.42
N CYS A 263 11.46 -5.83 -4.24
CA CYS A 263 10.49 -4.86 -3.74
C CYS A 263 9.62 -5.45 -2.64
N CYS A 264 9.17 -4.61 -1.71
CA CYS A 264 8.01 -4.90 -0.85
C CYS A 264 6.81 -4.08 -1.28
N THR A 265 5.60 -4.60 -1.03
CA THR A 265 4.36 -4.02 -1.52
C THR A 265 3.45 -3.55 -0.39
N ALA A 266 2.50 -2.69 -0.70
CA ALA A 266 1.45 -2.28 0.25
C ALA A 266 0.44 -3.40 0.60
N TRP A 267 0.64 -4.60 0.05
CA TRP A 267 -0.15 -5.81 0.33
C TRP A 267 0.59 -6.77 1.26
N LYS A 268 1.64 -6.29 1.93
CA LYS A 268 2.48 -7.08 2.86
C LYS A 268 3.12 -8.29 2.20
N THR A 269 3.48 -8.14 0.94
CA THR A 269 4.11 -9.17 0.11
C THR A 269 5.45 -8.67 -0.41
N ILE A 270 6.24 -9.58 -0.94
CA ILE A 270 7.47 -9.23 -1.65
C ILE A 270 7.31 -9.54 -3.12
N MET A 271 8.03 -8.79 -3.94
CA MET A 271 8.02 -8.94 -5.40
C MET A 271 9.44 -8.82 -5.92
N ILE A 272 9.83 -9.76 -6.76
CA ILE A 272 11.10 -9.76 -7.47
C ILE A 272 10.80 -9.58 -8.96
N LYS A 273 11.37 -8.55 -9.58
CA LYS A 273 11.24 -8.26 -11.02
C LYS A 273 12.56 -8.52 -11.74
N GLY A 274 12.54 -8.59 -13.06
CA GLY A 274 13.75 -8.69 -13.87
C GLY A 274 14.37 -10.08 -13.93
N ILE A 275 13.64 -11.14 -13.55
CA ILE A 275 14.13 -12.52 -13.62
C ILE A 275 14.24 -12.94 -15.09
N GLU A 276 15.43 -13.36 -15.51
CA GLU A 276 15.67 -13.89 -16.86
C GLU A 276 15.28 -15.36 -16.96
N GLU A 277 14.98 -15.84 -18.17
CA GLU A 277 14.63 -17.25 -18.41
C GLU A 277 15.68 -18.23 -17.86
N LYS A 278 16.96 -17.92 -18.02
CA LYS A 278 18.09 -18.75 -17.53
C LYS A 278 18.14 -18.91 -16.02
N ASP A 279 17.59 -17.94 -15.27
CA ASP A 279 17.62 -17.92 -13.81
C ASP A 279 16.34 -18.47 -13.15
N LYS A 280 15.32 -18.74 -13.95
CA LYS A 280 14.00 -19.21 -13.49
C LYS A 280 14.08 -20.49 -12.66
N GLU A 281 14.93 -21.45 -13.07
CA GLU A 281 15.09 -22.70 -12.35
C GLU A 281 15.70 -22.49 -10.96
N ARG A 282 16.62 -21.55 -10.80
CA ARG A 282 17.21 -21.20 -9.49
C ARG A 282 16.13 -20.69 -8.53
N TRP A 283 15.17 -19.89 -9.04
CA TRP A 283 14.03 -19.41 -8.25
C TRP A 283 13.08 -20.53 -7.88
N ASN A 284 12.77 -21.44 -8.81
CA ASN A 284 11.92 -22.60 -8.53
C ASN A 284 12.53 -23.50 -7.44
N LEU A 285 13.82 -23.80 -7.52
CA LEU A 285 14.53 -24.60 -6.52
C LEU A 285 14.54 -23.92 -5.14
N LEU A 286 14.70 -22.60 -5.09
CA LEU A 286 14.62 -21.86 -3.84
C LEU A 286 13.21 -21.95 -3.20
N LEU A 287 12.17 -21.77 -4.00
CA LEU A 287 10.80 -21.84 -3.53
C LEU A 287 10.42 -23.26 -3.07
N GLU A 288 10.88 -24.29 -3.78
CA GLU A 288 10.69 -25.70 -3.41
C GLU A 288 11.41 -26.03 -2.10
N LYS A 289 12.67 -25.61 -1.97
CA LYS A 289 13.47 -25.81 -0.76
C LYS A 289 12.77 -25.33 0.49
N TYR A 290 12.10 -24.16 0.42
CA TYR A 290 11.39 -23.57 1.54
C TYR A 290 9.89 -23.88 1.55
N GLN A 291 9.42 -24.73 0.63
CA GLN A 291 8.01 -25.15 0.50
C GLN A 291 7.05 -23.93 0.41
N ILE A 292 7.45 -22.92 -0.37
CA ILE A 292 6.67 -21.70 -0.54
C ILE A 292 5.47 -21.99 -1.44
N ASN A 293 4.26 -21.85 -0.89
CA ASN A 293 3.04 -21.90 -1.68
C ASN A 293 2.90 -20.59 -2.50
N MET A 294 2.64 -20.71 -3.79
CA MET A 294 2.45 -19.59 -4.72
C MET A 294 1.12 -19.68 -5.47
N ARG A 295 0.12 -20.30 -4.88
CA ARG A 295 -1.20 -20.53 -5.51
C ARG A 295 -2.34 -20.28 -4.53
N HIS A 296 -2.28 -19.12 -3.87
CA HIS A 296 -3.40 -18.71 -3.03
C HIS A 296 -4.55 -18.19 -3.88
N ALA A 297 -5.75 -18.40 -3.42
CA ALA A 297 -6.94 -17.88 -4.10
C ALA A 297 -7.05 -16.35 -3.94
N ALA A 298 -7.66 -15.67 -4.90
CA ALA A 298 -7.88 -14.24 -4.82
C ALA A 298 -8.66 -13.82 -3.56
N ASN A 299 -9.56 -14.68 -3.07
CA ASN A 299 -10.30 -14.44 -1.82
C ASN A 299 -9.42 -14.52 -0.56
N GLU A 300 -8.16 -14.86 -0.66
CA GLU A 300 -7.17 -14.76 0.40
C GLU A 300 -6.24 -13.56 0.19
N LEU A 301 -5.79 -13.33 -1.04
CA LEU A 301 -4.87 -12.25 -1.38
C LEU A 301 -5.51 -10.86 -1.25
N ASN A 302 -6.79 -10.74 -1.58
CA ASN A 302 -7.47 -9.45 -1.71
C ASN A 302 -7.86 -8.79 -0.38
N PHE A 303 -7.26 -9.22 0.73
CA PHE A 303 -7.45 -8.59 2.04
C PHE A 303 -6.32 -7.63 2.38
N GLN A 304 -6.68 -6.45 2.86
CA GLN A 304 -5.76 -5.54 3.53
C GLN A 304 -6.08 -5.49 5.02
N VAL A 305 -5.09 -5.83 5.85
CA VAL A 305 -5.23 -5.98 7.31
C VAL A 305 -4.28 -4.99 7.99
N GLU A 306 -4.71 -4.41 9.09
CA GLU A 306 -3.88 -3.51 9.90
C GLU A 306 -2.54 -4.15 10.30
N ASP A 307 -1.47 -3.36 10.30
CA ASP A 307 -0.20 -3.80 10.87
C ASP A 307 -0.33 -4.06 12.37
N ASN A 308 0.37 -5.06 12.90
CA ASN A 308 0.41 -5.40 14.31
C ASN A 308 -0.98 -5.67 14.93
N SER A 309 -1.87 -6.35 14.22
CA SER A 309 -3.21 -6.70 14.69
C SER A 309 -3.53 -8.18 14.51
N ALA A 310 -3.20 -8.99 15.51
CA ALA A 310 -3.56 -10.41 15.55
C ALA A 310 -5.08 -10.61 15.40
N GLU A 311 -5.89 -9.76 16.04
CA GLU A 311 -7.36 -9.82 15.92
C GLU A 311 -7.84 -9.61 14.49
N ALA A 312 -7.22 -8.67 13.76
CA ALA A 312 -7.58 -8.43 12.36
C ALA A 312 -7.17 -9.61 11.46
N LEU A 313 -6.01 -10.22 11.73
CA LEU A 313 -5.54 -11.40 11.01
C LEU A 313 -6.43 -12.62 11.26
N GLU A 314 -6.82 -12.88 12.51
CA GLU A 314 -7.80 -13.92 12.86
C GLU A 314 -9.16 -13.71 12.16
N LEU A 315 -9.62 -12.46 12.09
CA LEU A 315 -10.85 -12.13 11.41
C LEU A 315 -10.74 -12.35 9.89
N LYS A 316 -9.60 -11.99 9.30
CA LYS A 316 -9.30 -12.33 7.89
C LYS A 316 -9.37 -13.83 7.67
N ASN A 317 -8.68 -14.63 8.47
CA ASN A 317 -8.66 -16.09 8.33
C ASN A 317 -10.07 -16.70 8.47
N TYR A 318 -10.87 -16.17 9.39
CA TYR A 318 -12.29 -16.55 9.52
C TYR A 318 -13.09 -16.24 8.25
N LEU A 319 -12.96 -15.03 7.69
CA LEU A 319 -13.69 -14.61 6.49
C LEU A 319 -13.23 -15.40 5.27
N VAL A 320 -11.91 -15.56 5.07
CA VAL A 320 -11.36 -16.36 3.95
C VAL A 320 -11.90 -17.78 3.96
N LYS A 321 -11.90 -18.44 5.12
CA LYS A 321 -12.44 -19.79 5.26
C LYS A 321 -13.90 -19.88 4.84
N ASN A 322 -14.76 -18.97 5.30
CA ASN A 322 -16.18 -18.99 5.01
C ASN A 322 -16.49 -18.60 3.55
N LEU A 323 -15.80 -17.59 3.01
CA LEU A 323 -15.95 -17.21 1.61
C LEU A 323 -15.52 -18.33 0.64
N SER A 324 -14.52 -19.12 1.03
CA SER A 324 -14.04 -20.27 0.24
C SER A 324 -15.03 -21.44 0.23
N VAL A 325 -15.73 -21.67 1.34
CA VAL A 325 -16.79 -22.71 1.40
C VAL A 325 -17.92 -22.41 0.41
N ASP A 326 -18.26 -21.13 0.26
CA ASP A 326 -19.33 -20.67 -0.64
C ASP A 326 -18.85 -20.40 -2.08
N ASP A 327 -17.61 -20.76 -2.44
CA ASP A 327 -16.96 -20.45 -3.73
C ASP A 327 -17.11 -18.97 -4.11
N THR A 328 -17.07 -18.08 -3.13
CA THR A 328 -17.18 -16.64 -3.37
C THR A 328 -15.86 -16.12 -3.90
N ARG A 329 -15.87 -15.63 -5.13
CA ARG A 329 -14.69 -15.04 -5.77
C ARG A 329 -14.60 -13.55 -5.45
N THR A 330 -13.37 -13.04 -5.28
CA THR A 330 -13.12 -11.63 -4.92
C THR A 330 -12.18 -10.94 -5.90
N PHE A 331 -12.17 -11.38 -7.17
CA PHE A 331 -11.30 -10.78 -8.18
C PHE A 331 -11.58 -9.28 -8.36
N GLY A 332 -10.53 -8.47 -8.34
CA GLY A 332 -10.57 -7.05 -8.62
C GLY A 332 -11.09 -6.17 -7.48
N VAL A 333 -11.62 -6.76 -6.40
CA VAL A 333 -12.06 -6.03 -5.21
C VAL A 333 -11.02 -6.16 -4.10
N CYS A 334 -10.86 -5.15 -3.25
CA CYS A 334 -10.09 -5.31 -2.04
C CYS A 334 -10.97 -5.15 -0.79
N ILE A 335 -10.74 -6.06 0.18
CA ILE A 335 -11.49 -6.14 1.43
C ILE A 335 -10.56 -5.70 2.57
N GLY A 336 -10.92 -4.63 3.26
CA GLY A 336 -10.18 -4.11 4.40
C GLY A 336 -10.75 -4.60 5.72
N ILE A 337 -9.87 -4.84 6.70
CA ILE A 337 -10.27 -5.15 8.07
C ILE A 337 -9.70 -4.09 9.00
N LYS A 338 -10.59 -3.39 9.71
CA LYS A 338 -10.24 -2.34 10.65
C LYS A 338 -10.77 -2.66 12.05
N THR A 339 -9.86 -2.91 12.97
CA THR A 339 -10.18 -3.23 14.37
C THR A 339 -9.89 -2.09 15.34
N ARG A 340 -9.06 -1.11 14.93
CA ARG A 340 -8.66 0.06 15.71
C ARG A 340 -9.22 1.35 15.15
N LYS A 341 -9.46 2.35 16.01
CA LYS A 341 -10.02 3.66 15.60
C LYS A 341 -9.09 4.42 14.63
N LYS A 342 -7.77 4.30 14.82
CA LYS A 342 -6.73 5.07 14.10
C LYS A 342 -5.93 4.21 13.12
N SER A 343 -6.58 3.37 12.34
CA SER A 343 -5.90 2.66 11.26
C SER A 343 -6.36 3.16 9.91
N GLU A 344 -5.47 3.17 8.96
CA GLU A 344 -5.74 3.54 7.58
C GLU A 344 -5.70 2.27 6.74
N ILE A 345 -6.88 1.85 6.32
CA ILE A 345 -7.04 0.72 5.42
C ILE A 345 -7.54 1.26 4.08
N PHE A 346 -6.94 0.74 3.02
CA PHE A 346 -7.35 1.01 1.65
C PHE A 346 -8.25 -0.15 1.19
N SER A 347 -9.53 0.12 0.96
CA SER A 347 -10.46 -0.97 0.67
C SER A 347 -11.67 -0.53 -0.14
N SER A 348 -12.11 -1.42 -1.04
CA SER A 348 -13.42 -1.31 -1.71
C SER A 348 -14.57 -1.67 -0.78
N ILE A 349 -14.33 -2.66 0.09
CA ILE A 349 -15.25 -3.15 1.12
C ILE A 349 -14.50 -3.15 2.44
N LEU A 350 -14.97 -2.40 3.43
CA LEU A 350 -14.35 -2.28 4.75
C LEU A 350 -15.18 -3.01 5.80
N VAL A 351 -14.55 -3.94 6.50
CA VAL A 351 -15.08 -4.57 7.71
C VAL A 351 -14.54 -3.82 8.92
N ARG A 352 -15.38 -3.05 9.59
CA ARG A 352 -15.01 -2.21 10.73
C ARG A 352 -15.57 -2.76 12.02
N LYS A 353 -14.69 -3.12 12.96
CA LYS A 353 -15.09 -3.51 14.31
C LYS A 353 -15.58 -2.32 15.12
N ARG A 354 -16.69 -2.51 15.85
CA ARG A 354 -17.20 -1.57 16.85
C ARG A 354 -17.66 -2.32 18.11
N TYR A 355 -17.96 -1.56 19.14
CA TYR A 355 -18.70 -2.02 20.29
C TYR A 355 -20.04 -1.29 20.33
N MET A 356 -21.13 -1.99 20.67
CA MET A 356 -22.45 -1.36 20.81
C MET A 356 -22.47 -0.38 22.00
N ILE A 357 -21.76 -0.73 23.06
CA ILE A 357 -21.56 0.12 24.25
C ILE A 357 -20.04 0.34 24.38
N ASP A 358 -19.60 1.58 24.21
CA ASP A 358 -18.24 2.04 24.46
C ASP A 358 -18.33 3.31 25.32
N PHE A 359 -18.43 3.11 26.63
CA PHE A 359 -18.63 4.20 27.59
C PHE A 359 -17.75 3.98 28.82
N LEU A 360 -17.01 5.01 29.24
CA LEU A 360 -16.10 5.00 30.40
C LEU A 360 -15.11 3.80 30.41
N GLY A 361 -14.64 3.37 29.20
CA GLY A 361 -13.74 2.23 29.07
C GLY A 361 -14.40 0.85 29.10
N ILE A 362 -15.72 0.78 29.34
CA ILE A 362 -16.48 -0.47 29.28
C ILE A 362 -16.89 -0.72 27.82
N LYS A 363 -16.39 -1.82 27.26
CA LYS A 363 -16.63 -2.22 25.86
C LYS A 363 -17.45 -3.49 25.84
N LEU A 364 -18.75 -3.37 25.55
CA LEU A 364 -19.68 -4.49 25.51
C LEU A 364 -20.25 -4.72 24.11
N PHE A 365 -20.54 -5.97 23.80
CA PHE A 365 -21.15 -6.43 22.54
C PHE A 365 -20.36 -6.01 21.30
N LYS A 366 -19.32 -6.80 20.98
CA LYS A 366 -18.54 -6.65 19.76
C LYS A 366 -19.41 -6.88 18.53
N VAL A 367 -19.46 -5.91 17.64
CA VAL A 367 -20.20 -5.94 16.37
C VAL A 367 -19.31 -5.42 15.23
N TYR A 368 -19.74 -5.69 14.02
CA TYR A 368 -19.02 -5.28 12.81
C TYR A 368 -19.95 -4.53 11.87
N ASP A 369 -19.45 -3.43 11.32
CA ASP A 369 -20.08 -2.75 10.20
C ASP A 369 -19.35 -3.14 8.91
N ILE A 370 -20.11 -3.24 7.82
CA ILE A 370 -19.57 -3.35 6.48
C ILE A 370 -19.86 -2.05 5.76
N LEU A 371 -18.81 -1.43 5.26
CA LEU A 371 -18.88 -0.20 4.47
C LEU A 371 -18.36 -0.52 3.07
N CYS A 372 -18.94 0.14 2.07
CA CYS A 372 -18.43 0.09 0.70
C CYS A 372 -17.94 1.48 0.33
N ALA A 373 -16.75 1.56 -0.29
CA ALA A 373 -16.32 2.80 -0.91
C ALA A 373 -17.30 3.18 -2.03
N LYS A 374 -17.47 4.47 -2.28
CA LYS A 374 -18.27 4.96 -3.39
C LYS A 374 -17.77 4.32 -4.69
N ASP A 375 -18.69 3.78 -5.46
CA ASP A 375 -18.39 3.05 -6.70
C ASP A 375 -17.37 1.91 -6.53
N PHE A 376 -17.22 1.39 -5.31
CA PHE A 376 -16.18 0.43 -4.91
C PHE A 376 -14.74 0.88 -5.22
N ASN A 377 -14.53 2.18 -5.41
CA ASN A 377 -13.22 2.77 -5.64
C ASN A 377 -12.62 3.27 -4.32
N PRO A 378 -11.61 2.60 -3.77
CA PRO A 378 -11.03 2.99 -2.48
C PRO A 378 -10.27 4.33 -2.53
N ASN A 379 -10.00 4.88 -3.72
CA ASN A 379 -9.40 6.21 -3.87
C ASN A 379 -10.39 7.35 -3.60
N GLU A 380 -11.70 7.10 -3.72
CA GLU A 380 -12.75 8.10 -3.42
C GLU A 380 -12.83 8.50 -1.95
N ARG A 381 -12.29 7.68 -1.03
CA ARG A 381 -12.24 7.90 0.43
C ARG A 381 -13.59 8.22 1.09
N THR A 382 -14.69 8.10 0.35
CA THR A 382 -16.07 8.19 0.85
C THR A 382 -16.64 6.80 1.00
N GLU A 383 -17.19 6.51 2.16
CA GLU A 383 -17.69 5.19 2.51
C GLU A 383 -19.21 5.24 2.80
N GLU A 384 -19.95 4.32 2.23
CA GLU A 384 -21.38 4.10 2.51
C GLU A 384 -21.55 2.86 3.37
N ILE A 385 -22.42 2.94 4.37
CA ILE A 385 -22.77 1.79 5.21
C ILE A 385 -23.59 0.81 4.38
N PHE A 386 -23.04 -0.36 4.13
CA PHE A 386 -23.74 -1.47 3.49
C PHE A 386 -24.56 -2.28 4.50
N SER A 387 -23.99 -2.58 5.66
CA SER A 387 -24.64 -3.30 6.75
C SER A 387 -24.00 -2.91 8.09
N SER A 388 -24.78 -2.77 9.13
CA SER A 388 -24.31 -2.35 10.46
C SER A 388 -24.70 -3.34 11.56
N ASN A 389 -23.96 -3.28 12.68
CA ASN A 389 -24.20 -4.07 13.89
C ASN A 389 -24.23 -5.58 13.67
N ASN A 390 -23.43 -6.09 12.74
CA ASN A 390 -23.39 -7.51 12.44
C ASN A 390 -22.61 -8.27 13.53
N PRO A 391 -23.17 -9.31 14.13
CA PRO A 391 -22.40 -10.25 14.94
C PRO A 391 -21.48 -11.11 14.05
N LYS A 392 -20.42 -11.68 14.63
CA LYS A 392 -19.38 -12.42 13.87
C LYS A 392 -19.95 -13.54 13.01
N PHE A 393 -20.97 -14.26 13.48
CA PHE A 393 -21.51 -15.43 12.80
C PHE A 393 -22.27 -15.13 11.48
N VAL A 394 -22.79 -13.89 11.29
CA VAL A 394 -23.42 -13.46 10.03
C VAL A 394 -22.47 -12.66 9.13
N LEU A 395 -21.28 -12.33 9.63
CA LEU A 395 -20.39 -11.38 8.97
C LEU A 395 -19.92 -11.86 7.59
N ALA A 396 -19.56 -13.15 7.44
CA ALA A 396 -19.12 -13.71 6.18
C ALA A 396 -20.22 -13.61 5.11
N GLU A 397 -21.47 -13.90 5.45
CA GLU A 397 -22.61 -13.75 4.54
C GLU A 397 -22.80 -12.29 4.10
N GLN A 398 -22.66 -11.32 5.01
CA GLN A 398 -22.80 -9.93 4.66
C GLN A 398 -21.63 -9.44 3.76
N VAL A 399 -20.41 -9.91 4.00
CA VAL A 399 -19.27 -9.66 3.11
C VAL A 399 -19.53 -10.26 1.73
N ARG A 400 -20.03 -11.50 1.65
CA ARG A 400 -20.42 -12.15 0.40
C ARG A 400 -21.45 -11.30 -0.38
N ARG A 401 -22.48 -10.81 0.29
CA ARG A 401 -23.52 -9.95 -0.32
C ARG A 401 -22.91 -8.64 -0.85
N SER A 402 -21.96 -8.05 -0.15
CA SER A 402 -21.28 -6.83 -0.61
C SER A 402 -20.40 -7.10 -1.85
N VAL A 403 -19.74 -8.26 -1.92
CA VAL A 403 -18.97 -8.71 -3.11
C VAL A 403 -19.92 -8.94 -4.30
N ILE A 404 -21.10 -9.54 -4.09
CA ILE A 404 -22.10 -9.69 -5.15
C ILE A 404 -22.58 -8.32 -5.65
N LYS A 405 -22.78 -7.34 -4.75
CA LYS A 405 -23.11 -5.94 -5.15
C LYS A 405 -22.01 -5.35 -6.02
N TYR A 406 -20.73 -5.56 -5.69
CA TYR A 406 -19.59 -5.15 -6.50
C TYR A 406 -19.66 -5.73 -7.92
N TYR A 407 -19.87 -7.04 -8.08
CA TYR A 407 -19.93 -7.64 -9.40
C TYR A 407 -21.13 -7.15 -10.23
N ARG A 408 -22.28 -6.91 -9.60
CA ARG A 408 -23.43 -6.30 -10.27
C ARG A 408 -23.12 -4.89 -10.77
N TYR A 409 -22.45 -4.09 -9.94
CA TYR A 409 -21.99 -2.76 -10.31
C TYR A 409 -21.03 -2.82 -11.50
N ARG A 410 -19.99 -3.67 -11.47
CA ARG A 410 -19.03 -3.86 -12.56
C ARG A 410 -19.71 -4.29 -13.86
N ALA A 411 -20.63 -5.22 -13.81
CA ALA A 411 -21.39 -5.66 -14.99
C ALA A 411 -22.23 -4.53 -15.60
N ALA A 412 -22.82 -3.66 -14.78
CA ALA A 412 -23.57 -2.50 -15.25
C ALA A 412 -22.65 -1.47 -15.93
N MET A 413 -21.45 -1.22 -15.39
CA MET A 413 -20.47 -0.31 -15.97
C MET A 413 -19.97 -0.78 -17.34
N VAL A 414 -19.66 -2.07 -17.49
CA VAL A 414 -19.24 -2.67 -18.76
C VAL A 414 -20.34 -2.52 -19.81
N LYS A 415 -21.62 -2.76 -19.45
CA LYS A 415 -22.76 -2.58 -20.38
C LYS A 415 -22.92 -1.11 -20.80
N LYS A 416 -22.71 -0.16 -19.88
CA LYS A 416 -22.80 1.28 -20.17
C LYS A 416 -21.71 1.71 -21.15
N SER A 417 -20.46 1.29 -20.92
CA SER A 417 -19.33 1.57 -21.81
C SER A 417 -19.54 0.98 -23.22
N ALA A 418 -19.99 -0.27 -23.31
CA ALA A 418 -20.28 -0.91 -24.61
C ALA A 418 -21.38 -0.17 -25.40
N ARG A 419 -22.44 0.31 -24.73
CA ARG A 419 -23.49 1.12 -25.37
C ARG A 419 -22.98 2.47 -25.88
N PHE A 420 -22.09 3.11 -25.12
CA PHE A 420 -21.51 4.39 -25.51
C PHE A 420 -20.63 4.25 -26.76
N ASN A 421 -19.81 3.20 -26.82
CA ASN A 421 -18.97 2.92 -27.99
C ASN A 421 -19.82 2.58 -29.26
N LEU A 422 -20.92 1.86 -29.10
CA LEU A 422 -21.85 1.58 -30.22
C LEU A 422 -22.56 2.85 -30.71
N ALA A 423 -22.88 3.77 -29.80
CA ALA A 423 -23.51 5.04 -30.19
C ALA A 423 -22.54 5.99 -30.89
N SER A 424 -21.24 5.94 -30.56
CA SER A 424 -20.19 6.77 -31.19
C SER A 424 -19.73 6.25 -32.57
N THR A 425 -20.06 5.00 -32.93
CA THR A 425 -19.69 4.36 -34.19
C THR A 425 -20.86 4.28 -35.19
N ALA A 426 -22.05 4.82 -34.85
CA ALA A 426 -23.15 4.91 -35.78
C ALA A 426 -22.84 6.00 -36.84
N PRO A 427 -22.83 5.69 -38.14
CA PRO A 427 -22.63 6.70 -39.17
C PRO A 427 -23.79 7.70 -39.15
N ALA A 428 -23.46 8.99 -39.30
CA ALA A 428 -24.41 10.10 -39.45
C ALA A 428 -25.17 10.03 -40.75
#